data_db2242fc7c3eaaf8df2385de75a83194
#
_entry.id   db2242fc7c3eaaf8df2385de75a83194
#
_cell.length_a   1.000
_cell.length_b   1.000
_cell.length_c   1.000
_cell.angle_alpha   90.00
_cell.angle_beta   90.00
_cell.angle_gamma   90.00
#
_symmetry.space_group_name_H-M   'P 1'
#
loop_
_entity.id
_entity.type
_entity.pdbx_description
1 polymer ?
#
loop_
_entity_poly.entity_id
_entity_poly.type
_entity_poly.pdbx_seq_one_letter_code
_entity_poly.pdbx_strand_id
1 'polypeptide(L)'
;VMDIDVCVMGPVCNHDRTAIITVNDNATTANASQYSMPSSVIIPAGQEKGILPVTIKRDASIQKKSVRLQVSVAQSEDFNIGVNEQNHFTIIWNDQISRPNNWDTLEDFFGTYSNVKYRFMLSNSEEGTEFSTETMTWSKLNSYRIKFAKALEVYNNAHPGNPLTDENNQLVSF
;
A
#
# COMPACT_ATOMS: atom_id res chain seq x y z
N VAL A 1 -1.48 2.19 -7.97
CA VAL A 1 -2.16 3.42 -8.39
C VAL A 1 -3.64 3.24 -8.11
N MET A 2 -4.28 4.30 -7.61
CA MET A 2 -5.73 4.38 -7.39
C MET A 2 -6.26 5.50 -8.27
N ASP A 3 -7.32 5.23 -9.02
CA ASP A 3 -7.98 6.24 -9.84
C ASP A 3 -9.21 6.77 -9.08
N ILE A 4 -9.24 8.06 -8.83
CA ILE A 4 -10.31 8.75 -8.11
C ILE A 4 -11.10 9.60 -9.08
N ASP A 5 -12.41 9.36 -9.17
CA ASP A 5 -13.31 10.18 -9.99
C ASP A 5 -13.49 11.57 -9.37
N VAL A 6 -13.22 12.61 -10.14
CA VAL A 6 -13.54 14.01 -9.81
C VAL A 6 -14.76 14.40 -10.61
N CYS A 7 -15.91 14.48 -9.94
CA CYS A 7 -17.20 14.69 -10.59
C CYS A 7 -17.63 16.17 -10.54
N VAL A 8 -18.27 16.64 -11.62
CA VAL A 8 -18.80 17.99 -11.75
C VAL A 8 -20.26 18.02 -11.31
N MET A 9 -20.60 19.00 -10.49
CA MET A 9 -22.00 19.37 -10.21
C MET A 9 -22.38 20.54 -11.12
N GLY A 10 -23.21 20.28 -12.12
CA GLY A 10 -23.67 21.28 -13.07
C GLY A 10 -23.63 20.81 -14.53
N PRO A 11 -23.95 21.68 -15.48
CA PRO A 11 -24.00 21.29 -16.88
C PRO A 11 -22.61 20.98 -17.44
N VAL A 12 -22.58 20.09 -18.42
CA VAL A 12 -21.39 19.84 -19.24
C VAL A 12 -21.04 21.05 -20.11
N CYS A 13 -19.76 21.21 -20.42
CA CYS A 13 -19.26 22.26 -21.31
C CYS A 13 -18.71 21.67 -22.62
N ASN A 14 -18.61 22.50 -23.65
CA ASN A 14 -18.05 22.10 -24.94
C ASN A 14 -16.53 22.29 -25.06
N HIS A 15 -15.85 22.55 -23.97
CA HIS A 15 -14.39 22.67 -23.85
C HIS A 15 -13.91 21.95 -22.60
N ASP A 16 -12.62 21.64 -22.56
CA ASP A 16 -11.96 21.05 -21.41
C ASP A 16 -11.92 22.03 -20.23
N ARG A 17 -12.14 21.54 -19.02
CA ARG A 17 -12.12 22.31 -17.78
C ARG A 17 -11.11 21.73 -16.81
N THR A 18 -10.48 22.58 -16.01
CA THR A 18 -9.42 22.19 -15.07
C THR A 18 -9.87 22.37 -13.63
N ALA A 19 -9.93 21.26 -12.90
CA ALA A 19 -10.12 21.26 -11.44
C ALA A 19 -8.75 21.29 -10.74
N ILE A 20 -8.56 22.22 -9.81
CA ILE A 20 -7.35 22.31 -9.01
C ILE A 20 -7.49 21.41 -7.79
N ILE A 21 -6.44 20.63 -7.52
CA ILE A 21 -6.38 19.64 -6.43
C ILE A 21 -5.35 20.11 -5.40
N THR A 22 -5.75 20.13 -4.14
CA THR A 22 -4.88 20.52 -3.02
C THR A 22 -4.87 19.47 -1.92
N VAL A 23 -3.78 19.41 -1.20
CA VAL A 23 -3.65 18.58 0.02
C VAL A 23 -4.05 19.42 1.22
N ASN A 24 -4.90 18.86 2.09
CA ASN A 24 -5.22 19.47 3.37
C ASN A 24 -4.17 19.04 4.42
N ASP A 25 -3.18 19.89 4.65
CA ASP A 25 -2.06 19.60 5.56
C ASP A 25 -2.51 19.34 7.00
N ASN A 26 -3.57 20.01 7.47
CA ASN A 26 -4.09 19.82 8.82
C ASN A 26 -4.74 18.44 9.04
N ALA A 27 -5.22 17.83 7.98
CA ALA A 27 -5.87 16.52 8.01
C ALA A 27 -5.02 15.39 7.43
N THR A 28 -3.82 15.71 6.90
CA THR A 28 -2.89 14.76 6.29
C THR A 28 -1.79 14.41 7.27
N THR A 29 -1.48 13.11 7.39
CA THR A 29 -0.36 12.59 8.18
C THR A 29 0.69 11.89 7.32
N ALA A 30 0.37 11.69 6.04
CA ALA A 30 1.29 11.13 5.06
C ALA A 30 2.37 12.16 4.67
N ASN A 31 3.62 11.72 4.57
CA ASN A 31 4.70 12.54 4.03
C ASN A 31 4.63 12.60 2.50
N ALA A 32 5.13 13.66 1.90
CA ALA A 32 5.16 13.85 0.45
C ALA A 32 5.90 12.72 -0.31
N SER A 33 6.81 12.01 0.35
CA SER A 33 7.50 10.84 -0.21
C SER A 33 6.63 9.59 -0.32
N GLN A 34 5.50 9.52 0.41
CA GLN A 34 4.65 8.34 0.53
C GLN A 34 3.52 8.29 -0.51
N TYR A 35 3.34 9.33 -1.29
CA TYR A 35 2.37 9.37 -2.39
C TYR A 35 2.88 10.22 -3.55
N SER A 36 2.16 10.15 -4.67
CA SER A 36 2.36 11.02 -5.81
C SER A 36 1.03 11.19 -6.54
N MET A 37 0.67 12.43 -6.86
CA MET A 37 -0.54 12.76 -7.61
C MET A 37 -0.34 14.07 -8.37
N PRO A 38 -1.09 14.35 -9.45
CA PRO A 38 -1.11 15.66 -10.10
C PRO A 38 -1.81 16.70 -9.21
N SER A 39 -1.47 17.97 -9.41
CA SER A 39 -2.12 19.11 -8.74
C SER A 39 -3.39 19.60 -9.43
N SER A 40 -3.76 18.98 -10.53
CA SER A 40 -4.97 19.29 -11.28
C SER A 40 -5.51 18.10 -12.03
N VAL A 41 -6.79 18.14 -12.34
CA VAL A 41 -7.50 17.14 -13.15
C VAL A 41 -8.20 17.84 -14.29
N ILE A 42 -8.04 17.32 -15.50
CA ILE A 42 -8.79 17.78 -16.67
C ILE A 42 -10.10 17.00 -16.74
N ILE A 43 -11.20 17.74 -16.87
CA ILE A 43 -12.53 17.21 -17.17
C ILE A 43 -12.79 17.52 -18.65
N PRO A 44 -12.78 16.51 -19.54
CA PRO A 44 -12.86 16.73 -20.97
C PRO A 44 -14.20 17.35 -21.40
N ALA A 45 -14.19 18.00 -22.55
CA ALA A 45 -15.39 18.52 -23.16
C ALA A 45 -16.51 17.48 -23.26
N GLY A 46 -17.73 17.85 -22.87
CA GLY A 46 -18.86 16.94 -22.86
C GLY A 46 -18.86 15.86 -21.75
N GLN A 47 -17.89 15.87 -20.85
CA GLN A 47 -17.82 14.91 -19.74
C GLN A 47 -18.22 15.56 -18.42
N GLU A 48 -18.72 14.71 -17.50
CA GLU A 48 -19.12 15.10 -16.14
C GLU A 48 -18.04 14.79 -15.11
N LYS A 49 -16.96 14.08 -15.52
CA LYS A 49 -15.88 13.67 -14.62
C LYS A 49 -14.52 13.65 -15.29
N GLY A 50 -13.49 13.84 -14.46
CA GLY A 50 -12.10 13.56 -14.75
C GLY A 50 -11.55 12.53 -13.76
N ILE A 51 -10.34 12.03 -14.01
CA ILE A 51 -9.68 11.01 -13.18
C ILE A 51 -8.46 11.64 -12.52
N LEU A 52 -8.36 11.51 -11.20
CA LEU A 52 -7.18 11.82 -10.40
C LEU A 52 -6.42 10.53 -10.09
N PRO A 53 -5.28 10.26 -10.74
CA PRO A 53 -4.45 9.11 -10.40
C PRO A 53 -3.63 9.42 -9.15
N VAL A 54 -3.82 8.64 -8.09
CA VAL A 54 -3.04 8.71 -6.85
C VAL A 54 -2.18 7.47 -6.73
N THR A 55 -0.87 7.64 -6.70
CA THR A 55 0.08 6.55 -6.49
C THR A 55 0.50 6.52 -5.02
N ILE A 56 0.24 5.41 -4.34
CA ILE A 56 0.70 5.14 -2.99
C ILE A 56 2.08 4.49 -3.06
N LYS A 57 3.01 4.97 -2.23
CA LYS A 57 4.38 4.45 -2.14
C LYS A 57 4.60 3.77 -0.80
N ARG A 58 5.33 2.66 -0.81
CA ARG A 58 5.76 1.97 0.41
C ARG A 58 6.88 2.76 1.08
N ASP A 59 6.83 2.77 2.42
CA ASP A 59 7.83 3.41 3.26
C ASP A 59 7.92 2.64 4.59
N ALA A 60 9.12 2.55 5.17
CA ALA A 60 9.33 1.79 6.41
C ALA A 60 8.50 2.33 7.60
N SER A 61 8.19 3.62 7.63
CA SER A 61 7.42 4.23 8.71
C SER A 61 5.97 3.75 8.78
N ILE A 62 5.38 3.34 7.64
CA ILE A 62 4.00 2.83 7.58
C ILE A 62 3.86 1.36 7.97
N GLN A 63 4.97 0.69 8.27
CA GLN A 63 4.95 -0.68 8.83
C GLN A 63 4.45 -0.73 10.27
N LYS A 64 4.50 0.38 10.99
CA LYS A 64 4.11 0.47 12.41
C LYS A 64 2.87 1.34 12.64
N LYS A 65 2.46 2.13 11.67
CA LYS A 65 1.31 3.04 11.78
C LYS A 65 0.63 3.25 10.43
N SER A 66 -0.67 3.53 10.47
CA SER A 66 -1.40 4.02 9.31
C SER A 66 -1.09 5.50 9.07
N VAL A 67 -1.09 5.90 7.81
CA VAL A 67 -1.02 7.30 7.40
C VAL A 67 -2.27 7.67 6.63
N ARG A 68 -2.56 8.96 6.58
CA ARG A 68 -3.76 9.52 5.96
C ARG A 68 -3.36 10.65 5.03
N LEU A 69 -3.95 10.66 3.84
CA LEU A 69 -3.90 11.75 2.89
C LEU A 69 -5.32 12.27 2.67
N GLN A 70 -5.57 13.52 2.97
CA GLN A 70 -6.81 14.20 2.62
C GLN A 70 -6.55 15.17 1.48
N VAL A 71 -7.34 15.03 0.42
CA VAL A 71 -7.26 15.80 -0.81
C VAL A 71 -8.57 16.54 -1.01
N SER A 72 -8.48 17.78 -1.43
CA SER A 72 -9.64 18.65 -1.65
C SER A 72 -9.58 19.31 -3.01
N VAL A 73 -10.75 19.62 -3.57
CA VAL A 73 -10.86 20.49 -4.75
C VAL A 73 -10.74 21.95 -4.28
N ALA A 74 -9.88 22.72 -4.92
CA ALA A 74 -9.77 24.15 -4.71
C ALA A 74 -10.52 24.93 -5.80
N GLN A 75 -10.83 26.18 -5.54
CA GLN A 75 -11.39 27.08 -6.55
C GLN A 75 -10.41 27.25 -7.72
N SER A 76 -10.93 27.18 -8.93
CA SER A 76 -10.21 27.44 -10.18
C SER A 76 -10.98 28.45 -11.03
N GLU A 77 -10.48 28.74 -12.24
CA GLU A 77 -11.20 29.55 -13.21
C GLU A 77 -12.50 28.86 -13.68
N ASP A 78 -12.46 27.51 -13.75
CA ASP A 78 -13.56 26.71 -14.28
C ASP A 78 -14.53 26.21 -13.20
N PHE A 79 -14.12 26.16 -11.94
CA PHE A 79 -14.88 25.54 -10.87
C PHE A 79 -14.83 26.29 -9.55
N ASN A 80 -15.99 26.37 -8.89
CA ASN A 80 -16.08 26.66 -7.47
C ASN A 80 -15.83 25.41 -6.64
N ILE A 81 -15.57 25.57 -5.34
CA ILE A 81 -15.18 24.48 -4.42
C ILE A 81 -16.25 23.39 -4.29
N GLY A 82 -17.51 23.64 -4.61
CA GLY A 82 -18.59 22.68 -4.41
C GLY A 82 -19.06 22.58 -2.94
N VAL A 83 -19.83 21.53 -2.63
CA VAL A 83 -20.38 21.34 -1.27
C VAL A 83 -19.35 20.68 -0.37
N ASN A 84 -19.30 21.11 0.91
CA ASN A 84 -18.26 20.70 1.86
C ASN A 84 -18.17 19.17 2.07
N GLU A 85 -19.30 18.49 2.00
CA GLU A 85 -19.37 17.03 2.22
C GLU A 85 -18.81 16.21 1.05
N GLN A 86 -18.62 16.83 -0.12
CA GLN A 86 -18.22 16.14 -1.36
C GLN A 86 -17.01 16.75 -2.06
N ASN A 87 -16.43 17.82 -1.52
CA ASN A 87 -15.29 18.51 -2.13
C ASN A 87 -13.94 17.94 -1.71
N HIS A 88 -13.92 16.88 -0.93
CA HIS A 88 -12.70 16.23 -0.48
C HIS A 88 -12.89 14.73 -0.34
N PHE A 89 -11.77 13.99 -0.33
CA PHE A 89 -11.71 12.58 0.02
C PHE A 89 -10.48 12.28 0.87
N THR A 90 -10.51 11.14 1.56
CA THR A 90 -9.42 10.71 2.43
C THR A 90 -8.99 9.30 2.09
N ILE A 91 -7.70 9.10 1.85
CA ILE A 91 -7.08 7.78 1.70
C ILE A 91 -6.34 7.46 3.01
N ILE A 92 -6.54 6.27 3.55
CA ILE A 92 -5.81 5.75 4.71
C ILE A 92 -5.14 4.46 4.29
N TRP A 93 -3.83 4.35 4.56
CA TRP A 93 -3.08 3.13 4.25
C TRP A 93 -1.98 2.85 5.26
N ASN A 94 -1.53 1.61 5.27
CA ASN A 94 -0.38 1.14 6.02
C ASN A 94 0.27 -0.04 5.31
N ASP A 95 1.42 -0.47 5.80
CA ASP A 95 2.13 -1.69 5.42
C ASP A 95 2.32 -2.58 6.65
N GLN A 96 1.33 -2.60 7.54
CA GLN A 96 1.35 -3.45 8.73
C GLN A 96 1.07 -4.91 8.32
N ILE A 97 1.89 -5.80 8.85
CA ILE A 97 1.68 -7.24 8.71
C ILE A 97 1.07 -7.75 10.00
N SER A 98 0.00 -8.52 9.90
CA SER A 98 -0.58 -9.28 11.00
C SER A 98 -0.32 -10.77 10.83
N ARG A 99 -0.27 -11.49 11.96
CA ARG A 99 -0.18 -12.94 11.94
C ARG A 99 -1.39 -13.53 11.23
N PRO A 100 -1.21 -14.36 10.20
CA PRO A 100 -2.31 -15.09 9.58
C PRO A 100 -3.03 -15.99 10.58
N ASN A 101 -4.34 -16.08 10.48
CA ASN A 101 -5.15 -16.90 11.41
C ASN A 101 -4.80 -18.39 11.34
N ASN A 102 -4.30 -18.85 10.19
CA ASN A 102 -3.91 -20.24 9.96
C ASN A 102 -2.44 -20.51 10.27
N TRP A 103 -1.71 -19.59 10.93
CA TRP A 103 -0.28 -19.79 11.20
C TRP A 103 -0.01 -21.02 12.05
N ASP A 104 -0.91 -21.40 12.96
CA ASP A 104 -0.75 -22.60 13.78
C ASP A 104 -0.55 -23.88 12.96
N THR A 105 -1.20 -23.96 11.77
CA THR A 105 -1.02 -25.07 10.83
C THR A 105 0.21 -24.94 9.94
N LEU A 106 0.79 -23.75 9.85
CA LEU A 106 1.99 -23.46 9.08
C LEU A 106 3.27 -23.52 9.92
N GLU A 107 3.13 -23.57 11.26
CA GLU A 107 4.28 -23.56 12.18
C GLU A 107 5.17 -24.78 12.02
N ASP A 108 4.62 -25.94 11.67
CA ASP A 108 5.38 -27.16 11.37
C ASP A 108 6.30 -27.01 10.14
N PHE A 109 5.98 -26.10 9.23
CA PHE A 109 6.78 -25.82 8.02
C PHE A 109 7.75 -24.65 8.21
N PHE A 110 7.28 -23.56 8.81
CA PHE A 110 7.99 -22.29 8.84
C PHE A 110 8.49 -21.89 10.23
N GLY A 111 8.12 -22.67 11.27
CA GLY A 111 8.45 -22.39 12.66
C GLY A 111 7.65 -21.21 13.23
N THR A 112 8.05 -20.77 14.41
CA THR A 112 7.37 -19.72 15.17
C THR A 112 7.22 -18.44 14.34
N TYR A 113 6.03 -17.82 14.42
CA TYR A 113 5.69 -16.58 13.72
C TYR A 113 6.54 -15.40 14.21
N SER A 114 6.97 -14.58 13.29
CA SER A 114 7.34 -13.19 13.54
C SER A 114 6.95 -12.32 12.33
N ASN A 115 6.72 -11.03 12.56
CA ASN A 115 6.40 -10.09 11.48
C ASN A 115 7.53 -10.01 10.46
N VAL A 116 8.79 -10.03 10.93
CA VAL A 116 9.98 -9.99 10.07
C VAL A 116 10.07 -11.26 9.22
N LYS A 117 9.87 -12.44 9.82
CA LYS A 117 9.86 -13.72 9.10
C LYS A 117 8.77 -13.72 8.01
N TYR A 118 7.55 -13.37 8.37
CA TYR A 118 6.44 -13.39 7.42
C TYR A 118 6.63 -12.35 6.29
N ARG A 119 7.14 -11.17 6.60
CA ARG A 119 7.53 -10.18 5.58
C ARG A 119 8.62 -10.72 4.64
N PHE A 120 9.61 -11.41 5.19
CA PHE A 120 10.65 -12.06 4.40
C PHE A 120 10.09 -13.14 3.47
N MET A 121 9.14 -13.96 3.96
CA MET A 121 8.44 -14.96 3.14
C MET A 121 7.69 -14.31 1.98
N LEU A 122 6.90 -13.27 2.25
CA LEU A 122 6.14 -12.55 1.21
C LEU A 122 7.06 -11.89 0.18
N SER A 123 8.18 -11.32 0.61
CA SER A 123 9.16 -10.69 -0.30
C SER A 123 9.89 -11.70 -1.21
N ASN A 124 9.94 -12.97 -0.81
CA ASN A 124 10.58 -14.06 -1.55
C ASN A 124 9.56 -15.01 -2.21
N SER A 125 8.29 -14.60 -2.28
CA SER A 125 7.19 -15.33 -2.92
C SER A 125 6.68 -14.58 -4.15
N GLU A 126 5.84 -15.22 -4.92
CA GLU A 126 5.08 -14.56 -5.98
C GLU A 126 4.04 -13.61 -5.34
N GLU A 127 3.74 -12.51 -6.02
CA GLU A 127 2.73 -11.56 -5.56
C GLU A 127 1.37 -12.25 -5.37
N GLY A 128 0.71 -11.97 -4.24
CA GLY A 128 -0.58 -12.59 -3.90
C GLY A 128 -0.48 -14.02 -3.37
N THR A 129 0.73 -14.53 -3.06
CA THR A 129 0.86 -15.88 -2.45
C THR A 129 0.21 -15.91 -1.07
N GLU A 130 -0.79 -16.78 -0.91
CA GLU A 130 -1.42 -17.11 0.37
C GLU A 130 -0.96 -18.50 0.82
N PHE A 131 -0.24 -18.57 1.95
CA PHE A 131 0.19 -19.84 2.51
C PHE A 131 -0.94 -20.49 3.29
N SER A 132 -1.31 -21.74 2.93
CA SER A 132 -2.36 -22.49 3.60
C SER A 132 -2.16 -23.98 3.42
N THR A 133 -2.33 -24.76 4.49
CA THR A 133 -2.36 -26.22 4.46
C THR A 133 -3.61 -26.78 3.80
N GLU A 134 -4.66 -25.96 3.62
CA GLU A 134 -5.89 -26.34 2.94
C GLU A 134 -5.77 -26.27 1.42
N THR A 135 -5.02 -25.27 0.91
CA THR A 135 -4.90 -25.01 -0.53
C THR A 135 -3.57 -25.46 -1.13
N MET A 136 -2.54 -25.63 -0.31
CA MET A 136 -1.21 -26.07 -0.74
C MET A 136 -0.92 -27.50 -0.25
N THR A 137 -0.33 -28.33 -1.12
CA THR A 137 0.15 -29.65 -0.74
C THR A 137 1.34 -29.54 0.22
N TRP A 138 1.54 -30.57 1.04
CA TRP A 138 2.71 -30.71 1.90
C TRP A 138 4.04 -30.48 1.15
N SER A 139 4.16 -31.08 -0.04
CA SER A 139 5.33 -30.94 -0.91
C SER A 139 5.56 -29.48 -1.33
N LYS A 140 4.50 -28.74 -1.64
CA LYS A 140 4.57 -27.32 -2.03
C LYS A 140 5.02 -26.44 -0.86
N LEU A 141 4.46 -26.64 0.33
CA LEU A 141 4.86 -25.90 1.55
C LEU A 141 6.32 -26.20 1.91
N ASN A 142 6.74 -27.48 1.84
CA ASN A 142 8.13 -27.84 2.08
C ASN A 142 9.09 -27.26 1.05
N SER A 143 8.68 -27.14 -0.22
CA SER A 143 9.48 -26.45 -1.25
C SER A 143 9.68 -24.97 -0.95
N TYR A 144 8.64 -24.29 -0.42
CA TYR A 144 8.75 -22.91 0.05
C TYR A 144 9.69 -22.79 1.26
N ARG A 145 9.61 -23.71 2.22
CA ARG A 145 10.54 -23.73 3.36
C ARG A 145 12.00 -23.78 2.88
N ILE A 146 12.33 -24.67 1.96
CA ILE A 146 13.68 -24.79 1.39
C ILE A 146 14.06 -23.50 0.64
N LYS A 147 13.14 -22.94 -0.14
CA LYS A 147 13.34 -21.68 -0.86
C LYS A 147 13.68 -20.53 0.09
N PHE A 148 12.93 -20.41 1.21
CA PHE A 148 13.14 -19.34 2.19
C PHE A 148 14.43 -19.54 2.98
N ALA A 149 14.76 -20.77 3.37
CA ALA A 149 16.03 -21.06 4.03
C ALA A 149 17.23 -20.67 3.17
N LYS A 150 17.18 -20.98 1.87
CA LYS A 150 18.21 -20.60 0.91
C LYS A 150 18.29 -19.08 0.68
N ALA A 151 17.14 -18.42 0.57
CA ALA A 151 17.07 -16.97 0.43
C ALA A 151 17.61 -16.26 1.68
N LEU A 152 17.34 -16.81 2.88
CA LEU A 152 17.86 -16.32 4.15
C LEU A 152 19.39 -16.46 4.25
N GLU A 153 19.93 -17.58 3.80
CA GLU A 153 21.37 -17.75 3.72
C GLU A 153 22.03 -16.70 2.83
N VAL A 154 21.45 -16.44 1.66
CA VAL A 154 21.93 -15.39 0.73
C VAL A 154 21.85 -14.02 1.39
N TYR A 155 20.74 -13.70 2.06
CA TYR A 155 20.59 -12.46 2.79
C TYR A 155 21.65 -12.28 3.87
N ASN A 156 21.84 -13.28 4.72
CA ASN A 156 22.79 -13.23 5.84
C ASN A 156 24.24 -13.11 5.35
N ASN A 157 24.59 -13.78 4.26
CA ASN A 157 25.92 -13.67 3.64
C ASN A 157 26.18 -12.28 3.05
N ALA A 158 25.12 -11.59 2.57
CA ALA A 158 25.22 -10.22 2.07
C ALA A 158 25.28 -9.18 3.20
N HIS A 159 24.94 -9.57 4.46
CA HIS A 159 24.92 -8.70 5.64
C HIS A 159 25.79 -9.27 6.78
N PRO A 160 27.13 -9.38 6.58
CA PRO A 160 28.02 -9.97 7.58
C PRO A 160 27.97 -9.15 8.88
N GLY A 161 27.77 -9.85 10.02
CA GLY A 161 27.64 -9.22 11.33
C GLY A 161 26.24 -8.62 11.64
N ASN A 162 25.32 -8.67 10.68
CA ASN A 162 23.95 -8.20 10.85
C ASN A 162 22.93 -9.15 10.20
N PRO A 163 22.87 -10.42 10.64
CA PRO A 163 21.93 -11.39 10.12
C PRO A 163 20.48 -10.97 10.39
N LEU A 164 19.55 -11.53 9.63
CA LEU A 164 18.13 -11.19 9.79
C LEU A 164 17.62 -11.65 11.17
N THR A 165 17.19 -10.69 11.97
CA THR A 165 16.57 -10.91 13.27
C THR A 165 15.11 -10.48 13.27
N ASP A 166 14.31 -11.11 14.12
CA ASP A 166 12.92 -10.74 14.33
C ASP A 166 12.78 -9.49 15.23
N GLU A 167 11.55 -9.11 15.53
CA GLU A 167 11.21 -7.98 16.41
C GLU A 167 11.67 -8.15 17.86
N ASN A 168 12.06 -9.36 18.27
CA ASN A 168 12.61 -9.70 19.58
C ASN A 168 14.14 -9.89 19.56
N ASN A 169 14.81 -9.52 18.48
CA ASN A 169 16.23 -9.71 18.22
C ASN A 169 16.66 -11.20 18.17
N GLN A 170 15.73 -12.12 17.89
CA GLN A 170 16.04 -13.53 17.66
C GLN A 170 16.33 -13.78 16.18
N LEU A 171 17.28 -14.68 15.91
CA LEU A 171 17.61 -15.05 14.53
C LEU A 171 16.39 -15.66 13.83
N VAL A 172 16.07 -15.14 12.64
CA VAL A 172 15.06 -15.78 11.79
C VAL A 172 15.61 -17.10 11.26
N SER A 173 14.76 -18.14 11.23
CA SER A 173 15.07 -19.48 10.69
C SER A 173 13.85 -20.11 10.00
N PHE A 174 14.08 -21.09 9.11
CA PHE A 174 13.05 -21.87 8.41
C PHE A 174 13.34 -23.37 8.48
#